data_4ac7b9496cd865d7f804c8dfe30a6714
#
_entry.id   4ac7b9496cd865d7f804c8dfe30a6714
#
_cell.length_a   1.000
_cell.length_b   1.000
_cell.length_c   1.000
_cell.angle_alpha   90.00
_cell.angle_beta   90.00
_cell.angle_gamma   90.00
#
_symmetry.space_group_name_H-M   'P 1'
#
loop_
_entity.id
_entity.type
_entity.pdbx_description
1 polymer ?
#
loop_
_entity_poly.entity_id
_entity_poly.type
_entity_poly.pdbx_seq_one_letter_code
_entity_poly.pdbx_strand_id
1 'polypeptide(L)'
;MSWYFMVDTYIDEERGRGEYDEYIRQVMPIVEAHGGRYLVRTERLSHLSGERVPQRVIVIRFDTREQLDGCFSSPEYRAIMSKRVESVDSQAVIAEGLD
;
A
#
# COMPACT_ATOMS: atom_id res chain seq x y z
N MET A 1 -13.43 -15.86 -3.33
CA MET A 1 -12.25 -15.73 -2.46
C MET A 1 -11.74 -14.31 -2.47
N SER A 2 -11.22 -13.86 -1.35
CA SER A 2 -10.70 -12.49 -1.24
C SER A 2 -9.37 -12.32 -1.96
N TRP A 3 -9.03 -11.07 -2.23
CA TRP A 3 -7.76 -10.71 -2.85
C TRP A 3 -7.03 -9.73 -1.94
N TYR A 4 -5.73 -9.89 -1.86
CA TYR A 4 -4.87 -9.09 -0.97
C TYR A 4 -3.87 -8.28 -1.78
N PHE A 5 -3.80 -6.99 -1.45
CA PHE A 5 -2.74 -6.12 -1.94
C PHE A 5 -1.74 -5.95 -0.81
N MET A 6 -0.51 -6.41 -1.03
CA MET A 6 0.52 -6.45 0.00
C MET A 6 1.69 -5.61 -0.48
N VAL A 7 2.05 -4.58 0.29
CA VAL A 7 3.12 -3.67 -0.12
C VAL A 7 4.14 -3.47 0.98
N ASP A 8 5.41 -3.61 0.60
CA ASP A 8 6.57 -3.27 1.41
C ASP A 8 7.04 -1.88 0.98
N THR A 9 7.20 -0.97 1.91
CA THR A 9 7.66 0.39 1.60
C THR A 9 9.01 0.63 2.25
N TYR A 10 9.96 1.05 1.41
CA TYR A 10 11.33 1.35 1.81
C TYR A 10 11.48 2.86 1.84
N ILE A 11 11.84 3.39 3.00
CA ILE A 11 11.93 4.82 3.26
C ILE A 11 13.38 5.16 3.59
N ASP A 12 13.98 6.08 2.84
CA ASP A 12 15.30 6.61 3.13
C ASP A 12 15.12 7.82 4.06
N GLU A 13 15.35 7.63 5.35
CA GLU A 13 15.14 8.67 6.34
C GLU A 13 16.09 9.87 6.18
N GLU A 14 17.28 9.65 5.59
CA GLU A 14 18.19 10.76 5.30
C GLU A 14 17.66 11.64 4.19
N ARG A 15 17.05 11.03 3.18
CA ARG A 15 16.42 11.74 2.07
C ARG A 15 15.09 12.35 2.48
N GLY A 16 14.44 11.75 3.48
CA GLY A 16 13.13 12.17 3.95
C GLY A 16 11.99 11.44 3.24
N ARG A 17 10.79 11.69 3.71
CA ARG A 17 9.58 11.01 3.23
C ARG A 17 8.87 11.75 2.10
N GLY A 18 9.28 12.97 1.76
CA GLY A 18 8.62 13.77 0.76
C GLY A 18 7.14 13.96 1.07
N GLU A 19 6.27 13.64 0.11
CA GLU A 19 4.83 13.75 0.27
C GLU A 19 4.17 12.42 0.66
N TYR A 20 4.96 11.44 1.15
CA TYR A 20 4.42 10.11 1.45
C TYR A 20 3.36 10.14 2.55
N ASP A 21 3.57 10.91 3.61
CA ASP A 21 2.58 10.99 4.70
C ASP A 21 1.27 11.60 4.21
N GLU A 22 1.34 12.59 3.32
CA GLU A 22 0.16 13.17 2.68
C GLU A 22 -0.52 12.14 1.79
N TYR A 23 0.25 11.36 1.02
CA TYR A 23 -0.27 10.26 0.21
C TYR A 23 -1.07 9.28 1.08
N ILE A 24 -0.52 8.88 2.23
CA ILE A 24 -1.18 7.92 3.12
C ILE A 24 -2.53 8.46 3.60
N ARG A 25 -2.59 9.75 3.96
CA ARG A 25 -3.87 10.35 4.38
C ARG A 25 -4.90 10.36 3.25
N GLN A 26 -4.46 10.58 2.03
CA GLN A 26 -5.35 10.70 0.87
C GLN A 26 -5.77 9.34 0.31
N VAL A 27 -4.91 8.33 0.37
CA VAL A 27 -5.21 7.02 -0.22
C VAL A 27 -6.20 6.22 0.61
N MET A 28 -6.21 6.39 1.92
CA MET A 28 -7.07 5.60 2.80
C MET A 28 -8.56 5.69 2.45
N PRO A 29 -9.15 6.90 2.32
CA PRO A 29 -10.55 6.97 1.97
C PRO A 29 -10.84 6.42 0.55
N ILE A 30 -9.88 6.52 -0.36
CA ILE A 30 -10.03 5.96 -1.71
C ILE A 30 -10.13 4.44 -1.64
N VAL A 31 -9.22 3.80 -0.90
CA VAL A 31 -9.21 2.35 -0.71
C VAL A 31 -10.52 1.88 -0.09
N GLU A 32 -10.95 2.55 0.97
CA GLU A 32 -12.19 2.18 1.67
C GLU A 32 -13.42 2.38 0.79
N ALA A 33 -13.45 3.44 -0.01
CA ALA A 33 -14.55 3.69 -0.94
C ALA A 33 -14.66 2.59 -2.02
N HIS A 34 -13.57 1.92 -2.34
CA HIS A 34 -13.55 0.81 -3.30
C HIS A 34 -13.71 -0.57 -2.64
N GLY A 35 -14.06 -0.61 -1.36
CA GLY A 35 -14.31 -1.86 -0.66
C GLY A 35 -13.08 -2.48 -0.02
N GLY A 36 -11.95 -1.79 -0.03
CA GLY A 36 -10.74 -2.27 0.62
C GLY A 36 -10.78 -2.10 2.12
N ARG A 37 -10.17 -3.04 2.83
CA ARG A 37 -10.05 -3.00 4.28
C ARG A 37 -8.60 -3.24 4.67
N TYR A 38 -8.03 -2.30 5.42
CA TYR A 38 -6.66 -2.44 5.92
C TYR A 38 -6.61 -3.50 7.00
N LEU A 39 -5.76 -4.51 6.82
CA LEU A 39 -5.51 -5.54 7.81
C LEU A 39 -4.19 -5.31 8.55
N VAL A 40 -3.19 -4.77 7.84
CA VAL A 40 -1.89 -4.41 8.39
C VAL A 40 -1.51 -3.06 7.82
N ARG A 41 -1.03 -2.19 8.68
CA ARG A 41 -0.49 -0.87 8.28
C ARG A 41 0.37 -0.40 9.42
N THR A 42 1.67 -0.73 9.36
CA THR A 42 2.53 -0.51 10.51
C THR A 42 3.99 -0.30 10.11
N GLU A 43 4.71 0.44 10.94
CA GLU A 43 6.17 0.55 10.89
C GLU A 43 6.81 -0.26 12.03
N ARG A 44 6.01 -0.93 12.84
CA ARG A 44 6.51 -1.78 13.93
C ARG A 44 6.71 -3.18 13.39
N LEU A 45 7.91 -3.42 12.89
CA LEU A 45 8.25 -4.64 12.17
C LEU A 45 9.42 -5.37 12.83
N SER A 46 9.44 -6.69 12.66
CA SER A 46 10.59 -7.51 12.99
C SER A 46 11.09 -8.13 11.69
N HIS A 47 12.30 -7.78 11.30
CA HIS A 47 12.89 -8.28 10.05
C HIS A 47 13.60 -9.61 10.32
N LEU A 48 13.26 -10.64 9.56
CA LEU A 48 13.87 -11.97 9.68
C LEU A 48 14.94 -12.22 8.63
N SER A 49 14.81 -11.58 7.48
CA SER A 49 15.72 -11.74 6.35
C SER A 49 16.52 -10.47 6.13
N GLY A 50 17.81 -10.61 5.76
CA GLY A 50 18.67 -9.46 5.56
C GLY A 50 18.32 -8.59 4.37
N GLU A 51 17.58 -9.12 3.40
CA GLU A 51 17.23 -8.39 2.17
C GLU A 51 15.81 -7.78 2.23
N ARG A 52 14.90 -8.39 2.96
CA ARG A 52 13.55 -7.86 3.11
C ARG A 52 13.47 -7.04 4.39
N VAL A 53 13.82 -5.77 4.28
CA VAL A 53 13.92 -4.86 5.44
C VAL A 53 13.13 -3.57 5.21
N PRO A 54 11.82 -3.65 4.86
CA PRO A 54 11.02 -2.45 4.68
C PRO A 54 10.83 -1.70 5.99
N GLN A 55 10.59 -0.40 5.89
CA GLN A 55 10.25 0.44 7.05
C GLN A 55 8.77 0.38 7.35
N ARG A 56 7.93 0.00 6.36
CA ARG A 56 6.48 -0.06 6.52
C ARG A 56 5.91 -1.21 5.72
N VAL A 57 4.92 -1.91 6.28
CA VAL A 57 4.19 -2.97 5.57
C VAL A 57 2.71 -2.65 5.63
N ILE A 58 2.04 -2.78 4.50
CA ILE A 58 0.59 -2.58 4.39
C ILE A 58 -0.01 -3.81 3.71
N VAL A 59 -1.09 -4.31 4.28
CA VAL A 59 -1.90 -5.38 3.68
C VAL A 59 -3.34 -4.90 3.62
N ILE A 60 -3.92 -4.93 2.42
CA ILE A 60 -5.30 -4.50 2.17
C ILE A 60 -6.05 -5.67 1.58
N ARG A 61 -7.24 -5.95 2.14
CA ARG A 61 -8.13 -6.99 1.65
C ARG A 61 -9.26 -6.39 0.83
N PHE A 62 -9.52 -6.98 -0.33
CA PHE A 62 -10.69 -6.67 -1.17
C PHE A 62 -11.49 -7.96 -1.36
N ASP A 63 -12.82 -7.84 -1.40
CA ASP A 63 -13.67 -9.01 -1.60
C ASP A 63 -13.52 -9.61 -2.99
N THR A 64 -13.24 -8.77 -4.00
CA THR A 64 -13.07 -9.23 -5.39
C THR A 64 -11.83 -8.60 -6.01
N ARG A 65 -11.31 -9.26 -7.05
CA ARG A 65 -10.20 -8.72 -7.84
C ARG A 65 -10.62 -7.44 -8.56
N GLU A 66 -11.87 -7.36 -9.01
CA GLU A 66 -12.40 -6.20 -9.70
C GLU A 66 -12.37 -4.96 -8.82
N GLN A 67 -12.71 -5.12 -7.52
CA GLN A 67 -12.63 -4.00 -6.57
C GLN A 67 -11.20 -3.52 -6.41
N LEU A 68 -10.26 -4.45 -6.30
CA LEU A 68 -8.83 -4.11 -6.16
C LEU A 68 -8.35 -3.36 -7.40
N ASP A 69 -8.58 -3.91 -8.58
CA ASP A 69 -8.16 -3.30 -9.83
C ASP A 69 -8.84 -1.94 -10.04
N GLY A 70 -10.12 -1.84 -9.71
CA GLY A 70 -10.87 -0.59 -9.80
C GLY A 70 -10.31 0.49 -8.90
N CYS A 71 -9.87 0.13 -7.69
CA CYS A 71 -9.28 1.08 -6.76
C CYS A 71 -7.99 1.71 -7.35
N PHE A 72 -7.05 0.87 -7.74
CA PHE A 72 -5.72 1.34 -8.15
C PHE A 72 -5.67 1.86 -9.59
N SER A 73 -6.73 1.65 -10.38
CA SER A 73 -6.86 2.27 -11.69
C SER A 73 -7.80 3.46 -11.69
N SER A 74 -8.37 3.82 -10.54
CA SER A 74 -9.32 4.93 -10.44
C SER A 74 -8.65 6.28 -10.70
N PRO A 75 -9.40 7.26 -11.23
CA PRO A 75 -8.88 8.63 -11.39
C PRO A 75 -8.42 9.25 -10.08
N GLU A 76 -9.13 8.95 -8.97
CA GLU A 76 -8.80 9.46 -7.65
C GLU A 76 -7.42 8.98 -7.22
N TYR A 77 -7.14 7.68 -7.42
CA TYR A 77 -5.84 7.13 -7.05
C TYR A 77 -4.74 7.68 -7.95
N ARG A 78 -4.97 7.74 -9.25
CA ARG A 78 -3.98 8.27 -10.20
C ARG A 78 -3.58 9.70 -9.89
N ALA A 79 -4.51 10.49 -9.35
CA ALA A 79 -4.25 11.88 -9.02
C ALA A 79 -3.23 12.05 -7.89
N ILE A 80 -3.09 11.03 -7.02
CA ILE A 80 -2.18 11.12 -5.87
C ILE A 80 -0.98 10.18 -5.97
N MET A 81 -0.95 9.30 -6.95
CA MET A 81 0.08 8.24 -7.06
C MET A 81 1.51 8.79 -7.10
N SER A 82 1.73 9.94 -7.74
CA SER A 82 3.06 10.53 -7.84
C SER A 82 3.64 10.89 -6.48
N LYS A 83 2.80 11.22 -5.51
CA LYS A 83 3.25 11.53 -4.15
C LYS A 83 3.98 10.37 -3.50
N ARG A 84 3.57 9.12 -3.82
CA ARG A 84 4.23 7.92 -3.35
C ARG A 84 5.45 7.58 -4.21
N VAL A 85 5.27 7.54 -5.53
CA VAL A 85 6.31 7.12 -6.48
C VAL A 85 7.56 7.98 -6.35
N GLU A 86 7.38 9.29 -6.15
CA GLU A 86 8.49 10.23 -6.07
C GLU A 86 9.12 10.31 -4.68
N SER A 87 8.48 9.73 -3.66
CA SER A 87 8.90 9.91 -2.27
C SER A 87 9.54 8.68 -1.65
N VAL A 88 9.09 7.47 -2.01
CA VAL A 88 9.55 6.23 -1.40
C VAL A 88 9.63 5.13 -2.45
N ASP A 89 10.31 4.03 -2.11
CA ASP A 89 10.35 2.83 -2.93
C ASP A 89 9.35 1.82 -2.38
N SER A 90 8.35 1.47 -3.17
CA SER A 90 7.31 0.52 -2.79
C SER A 90 7.32 -0.69 -3.70
N GLN A 91 7.30 -1.87 -3.09
CA GLN A 91 7.26 -3.14 -3.80
C GLN A 91 6.00 -3.88 -3.37
N ALA A 92 5.15 -4.20 -4.34
CA ALA A 92 3.84 -4.76 -4.04
C ALA A 92 3.60 -6.06 -4.79
N VAL A 93 2.76 -6.89 -4.21
CA VAL A 93 2.28 -8.12 -4.82
C VAL A 93 0.79 -8.23 -4.54
N ILE A 94 0.07 -8.82 -5.50
CA ILE A 94 -1.34 -9.13 -5.36
C ILE A 94 -1.45 -10.64 -5.22
N ALA A 95 -2.16 -11.10 -4.20
CA ALA A 95 -2.30 -12.52 -3.92
C ALA A 95 -3.76 -12.90 -3.68
N GLU A 96 -4.17 -14.04 -4.24
CA GLU A 96 -5.48 -14.60 -3.95
C GLU A 96 -5.47 -15.25 -2.59
N GLY A 97 -6.47 -14.96 -1.77
CA GLY A 97 -6.61 -15.52 -0.45
C GLY A 97 -7.35 -16.86 -0.46
N LEU A 98 -7.32 -17.50 0.69
CA LEU A 98 -8.04 -18.79 0.89
C LEU A 98 -9.47 -18.56 1.37
N ASP A 99 -9.78 -17.38 1.82
CA ASP A 99 -11.11 -17.01 2.36
C ASP A 99 -12.06 -16.46 1.26
#